data_721a88479afdb0838c1b69e32174483c
#
_entry.id   721a88479afdb0838c1b69e32174483c
#
_cell.length_a   1.000
_cell.length_b   1.000
_cell.length_c   1.000
_cell.angle_alpha   90.00
_cell.angle_beta   90.00
_cell.angle_gamma   90.00
#
_symmetry.space_group_name_H-M   'P 1'
#
loop_
_entity.id
_entity.type
_entity.pdbx_description
1 polymer ?
#
loop_
_entity_poly.entity_id
_entity_poly.type
_entity_poly.pdbx_seq_one_letter_code
_entity_poly.pdbx_strand_id
1 'polypeptide(L)'
;MKKSLIALTLAALPVAATADVTLYGTIKAGVETSRSVAHHGAQADRVKTATEIADLGSKIGFKGQEDLGNGLKAIWQLEQKAYVSGTDTGWGNRQSFIGLKGGFGKVRVGRLNSVLKDTDGFNPWEGKSYYLGLSNIAQPEERHVSVRYDSPEFAGFSGSVQYVPNDNSGKNHSESYHAGFNYKNSGFFVQYAGFYKRHNYTTEKHQVHRLVGGYDHDALYASVAVQQQDAKLTWRNDNSHNSQTEVATTVAYRFGNVTPRVSYAHGFKGSVYDADNDNTYDQVVVGAEYDFSKRTSALVSAGWLQRGKGTEKFVATVGGVGLRHKF
;
A
#
# COMPACT_ATOMS: atom_id res chain seq x y z
N MET A 1 -29.86 60.33 -13.75
CA MET A 1 -30.06 58.92 -13.56
C MET A 1 -28.76 58.13 -13.90
N LYS A 2 -27.66 58.26 -13.13
CA LYS A 2 -26.39 57.53 -13.34
C LYS A 2 -25.62 57.26 -12.02
N LYS A 3 -26.33 57.09 -10.91
CA LYS A 3 -25.69 56.83 -9.58
C LYS A 3 -26.09 55.52 -8.89
N SER A 4 -26.91 54.69 -9.54
CA SER A 4 -27.44 53.47 -8.90
C SER A 4 -26.81 52.16 -9.41
N LEU A 5 -25.84 52.20 -10.31
CA LEU A 5 -25.21 50.98 -10.85
C LEU A 5 -23.88 50.61 -10.15
N ILE A 6 -23.35 51.46 -9.28
CA ILE A 6 -22.06 51.19 -8.61
C ILE A 6 -22.27 50.50 -7.25
N ALA A 7 -23.48 50.49 -6.71
CA ALA A 7 -23.75 49.88 -5.40
C ALA A 7 -24.04 48.37 -5.46
N LEU A 8 -24.27 47.80 -6.66
CA LEU A 8 -24.58 46.35 -6.79
C LEU A 8 -23.36 45.47 -7.03
N THR A 9 -22.21 46.06 -7.36
CA THR A 9 -20.95 45.30 -7.59
C THR A 9 -20.08 45.11 -6.34
N LEU A 10 -20.44 45.77 -5.21
CA LEU A 10 -19.69 45.59 -3.94
C LEU A 10 -20.29 44.49 -3.03
N ALA A 11 -21.46 43.95 -3.35
CA ALA A 11 -22.08 42.86 -2.56
C ALA A 11 -21.66 41.44 -2.98
N ALA A 12 -20.85 41.29 -3.99
CA ALA A 12 -20.23 40.02 -4.38
C ALA A 12 -18.75 40.04 -4.00
N LEU A 13 -18.41 40.41 -2.77
CA LEU A 13 -17.15 39.93 -2.19
C LEU A 13 -17.29 38.42 -2.07
N PRO A 14 -16.44 37.61 -2.76
CA PRO A 14 -16.44 36.21 -2.47
C PRO A 14 -16.16 36.11 -0.96
N VAL A 15 -17.06 35.47 -0.24
CA VAL A 15 -16.71 34.90 1.07
C VAL A 15 -15.44 34.13 0.74
N ALA A 16 -14.30 34.62 1.23
CA ALA A 16 -13.05 33.94 1.02
C ALA A 16 -13.25 32.52 1.56
N ALA A 17 -13.47 31.57 0.66
CA ALA A 17 -13.53 30.17 1.02
C ALA A 17 -12.17 29.88 1.63
N THR A 18 -12.11 29.78 2.95
CA THR A 18 -10.89 29.43 3.66
C THR A 18 -10.62 27.98 3.32
N ALA A 19 -9.78 27.78 2.30
CA ALA A 19 -9.29 26.46 1.97
C ALA A 19 -8.44 25.99 3.15
N ASP A 20 -8.97 25.06 3.94
CA ASP A 20 -8.23 24.47 5.05
C ASP A 20 -7.06 23.65 4.48
N VAL A 21 -5.86 24.19 4.60
CA VAL A 21 -4.62 23.50 4.24
C VAL A 21 -4.02 22.87 5.47
N THR A 22 -3.86 21.56 5.44
CA THR A 22 -3.20 20.79 6.50
C THR A 22 -1.84 20.31 6.02
N LEU A 23 -0.78 20.71 6.72
CA LEU A 23 0.52 20.06 6.66
C LEU A 23 0.46 18.79 7.53
N TYR A 24 0.92 17.68 7.01
CA TYR A 24 1.02 16.42 7.76
C TYR A 24 2.23 15.62 7.34
N GLY A 25 2.66 14.72 8.19
CA GLY A 25 3.78 13.86 7.85
C GLY A 25 4.05 12.76 8.86
N THR A 26 5.02 11.94 8.50
CA THR A 26 5.56 10.91 9.38
C THR A 26 7.04 10.78 9.08
N ILE A 27 7.88 10.94 10.09
CA ILE A 27 9.30 10.66 10.02
C ILE A 27 9.55 9.32 10.70
N LYS A 28 10.23 8.43 9.97
CA LYS A 28 10.51 7.07 10.45
C LYS A 28 11.92 6.68 10.06
N ALA A 29 12.75 6.34 11.04
CA ALA A 29 14.09 5.85 10.81
C ALA A 29 14.42 4.74 11.78
N GLY A 30 15.34 3.87 11.38
CA GLY A 30 15.76 2.76 12.20
C GLY A 30 17.10 2.18 11.78
N VAL A 31 17.49 1.13 12.46
CA VAL A 31 18.63 0.29 12.10
C VAL A 31 18.11 -1.10 11.81
N GLU A 32 18.46 -1.64 10.66
CA GLU A 32 18.13 -3.00 10.25
C GLU A 32 19.40 -3.81 10.04
N THR A 33 19.38 -5.07 10.49
CA THR A 33 20.46 -6.03 10.26
C THR A 33 19.87 -7.25 9.59
N SER A 34 20.42 -7.63 8.44
CA SER A 34 19.94 -8.75 7.64
C SER A 34 21.06 -9.72 7.28
N ARG A 35 20.69 -10.99 7.12
CA ARG A 35 21.52 -12.06 6.61
C ARG A 35 20.70 -12.98 5.72
N SER A 36 21.30 -13.45 4.63
CA SER A 36 20.67 -14.43 3.78
C SER A 36 21.63 -15.54 3.31
N VAL A 37 21.07 -16.68 2.98
CA VAL A 37 21.79 -17.85 2.46
C VAL A 37 20.98 -18.41 1.30
N ALA A 38 21.60 -18.52 0.12
CA ALA A 38 21.07 -19.27 -1.02
C ALA A 38 21.72 -20.65 -1.07
N HIS A 39 20.92 -21.68 -1.22
CA HIS A 39 21.39 -23.07 -1.36
C HIS A 39 21.15 -23.51 -2.81
N HIS A 40 22.19 -24.05 -3.43
CA HIS A 40 22.19 -24.61 -4.77
C HIS A 40 22.83 -26.00 -4.73
N GLY A 41 22.01 -27.05 -4.61
CA GLY A 41 22.48 -28.39 -4.37
C GLY A 41 23.29 -28.52 -3.06
N ALA A 42 24.53 -28.98 -3.13
CA ALA A 42 25.43 -29.07 -1.98
C ALA A 42 26.16 -27.76 -1.66
N GLN A 43 26.02 -26.72 -2.48
CA GLN A 43 26.66 -25.41 -2.28
C GLN A 43 25.72 -24.46 -1.49
N ALA A 44 26.33 -23.57 -0.72
CA ALA A 44 25.60 -22.54 0.02
C ALA A 44 26.31 -21.20 -0.11
N ASP A 45 25.69 -20.30 -0.84
CA ASP A 45 26.16 -18.92 -0.98
C ASP A 45 25.61 -18.07 0.17
N ARG A 46 26.51 -17.58 0.99
CA ARG A 46 26.15 -16.76 2.17
C ARG A 46 26.40 -15.32 1.88
N VAL A 47 25.36 -14.50 1.96
CA VAL A 47 25.51 -13.05 1.99
C VAL A 47 25.92 -12.64 3.41
N LYS A 48 27.00 -11.85 3.49
CA LYS A 48 27.47 -11.31 4.78
C LYS A 48 26.34 -10.55 5.47
N THR A 49 26.34 -10.62 6.80
CA THR A 49 25.47 -9.77 7.63
C THR A 49 25.68 -8.31 7.27
N ALA A 50 24.62 -7.65 6.83
CA ALA A 50 24.61 -6.24 6.50
C ALA A 50 23.79 -5.48 7.55
N THR A 51 24.34 -4.37 8.03
CA THR A 51 23.64 -3.45 8.94
C THR A 51 23.54 -2.11 8.25
N GLU A 52 22.33 -1.54 8.23
CA GLU A 52 22.08 -0.25 7.59
C GLU A 52 21.21 0.67 8.45
N ILE A 53 21.38 1.98 8.27
CA ILE A 53 20.41 2.98 8.70
C ILE A 53 19.29 3.01 7.66
N ALA A 54 18.09 2.66 8.10
CA ALA A 54 16.95 2.47 7.22
C ALA A 54 15.94 3.62 7.35
N ASP A 55 15.49 4.16 6.21
CA ASP A 55 14.25 4.92 6.16
C ASP A 55 13.07 3.93 6.08
N LEU A 56 12.19 3.99 7.08
CA LEU A 56 11.06 3.07 7.22
C LEU A 56 9.81 3.56 6.48
N GLY A 57 9.98 4.45 5.51
CA GLY A 57 8.91 5.00 4.68
C GLY A 57 8.41 6.35 5.17
N SER A 58 9.31 7.26 5.50
CA SER A 58 9.01 8.65 5.86
C SER A 58 8.29 9.39 4.73
N LYS A 59 7.44 10.32 5.12
CA LYS A 59 6.67 11.13 4.19
C LYS A 59 6.28 12.48 4.77
N ILE A 60 6.08 13.44 3.88
CA ILE A 60 5.51 14.75 4.16
C ILE A 60 4.43 15.04 3.12
N GLY A 61 3.41 15.78 3.47
CA GLY A 61 2.34 16.12 2.55
C GLY A 61 1.52 17.31 2.98
N PHE A 62 0.85 17.87 1.99
CA PHE A 62 -0.17 18.89 2.13
C PHE A 62 -1.48 18.32 1.62
N LYS A 63 -2.58 18.66 2.27
CA LYS A 63 -3.92 18.33 1.80
C LYS A 63 -4.86 19.48 2.14
N GLY A 64 -5.91 19.62 1.36
CA GLY A 64 -6.90 20.63 1.61
C GLY A 64 -8.25 20.28 1.03
N GLN A 65 -9.23 21.06 1.42
CA GLN A 65 -10.57 21.02 0.85
C GLN A 65 -11.17 22.42 0.80
N GLU A 66 -12.05 22.63 -0.15
CA GLU A 66 -12.84 23.85 -0.34
C GLU A 66 -14.30 23.49 -0.47
N ASP A 67 -15.18 24.14 0.27
CA ASP A 67 -16.62 23.95 0.15
C ASP A 67 -17.14 24.73 -1.06
N LEU A 68 -17.75 24.02 -2.00
CA LEU A 68 -18.31 24.59 -3.24
C LEU A 68 -19.83 24.84 -3.12
N GLY A 69 -20.40 24.64 -1.93
CA GLY A 69 -21.83 24.74 -1.68
C GLY A 69 -22.61 23.46 -1.98
N ASN A 70 -23.84 23.38 -1.50
CA ASN A 70 -24.77 22.26 -1.71
C ASN A 70 -24.17 20.87 -1.31
N GLY A 71 -23.27 20.83 -0.32
CA GLY A 71 -22.59 19.62 0.12
C GLY A 71 -21.49 19.10 -0.83
N LEU A 72 -21.14 19.87 -1.86
CA LEU A 72 -20.04 19.59 -2.77
C LEU A 72 -18.75 20.22 -2.26
N LYS A 73 -17.65 19.48 -2.30
CA LYS A 73 -16.32 19.94 -1.91
C LYS A 73 -15.30 19.62 -2.98
N ALA A 74 -14.41 20.56 -3.29
CA ALA A 74 -13.14 20.27 -3.93
C ALA A 74 -12.18 19.71 -2.89
N ILE A 75 -11.42 18.66 -3.24
CA ILE A 75 -10.41 18.05 -2.37
C ILE A 75 -9.11 17.88 -3.13
N TRP A 76 -7.99 18.04 -2.44
CA TRP A 76 -6.67 17.86 -3.03
C TRP A 76 -5.65 17.33 -2.03
N GLN A 77 -4.60 16.71 -2.51
CA GLN A 77 -3.48 16.21 -1.72
C GLN A 77 -2.21 16.22 -2.57
N LEU A 78 -1.09 16.56 -1.96
CA LEU A 78 0.25 16.43 -2.51
C LEU A 78 1.14 15.78 -1.45
N GLU A 79 1.56 14.54 -1.67
CA GLU A 79 2.37 13.77 -0.74
C GLU A 79 3.68 13.30 -1.38
N GLN A 80 4.75 13.34 -0.62
CA GLN A 80 6.10 12.98 -1.04
C GLN A 80 6.76 12.06 -0.02
N LYS A 81 7.65 11.19 -0.50
CA LYS A 81 8.63 10.51 0.36
C LYS A 81 9.62 11.53 0.93
N ALA A 82 9.92 11.43 2.21
CA ALA A 82 10.90 12.27 2.90
C ALA A 82 12.00 11.35 3.46
N TYR A 83 12.96 11.01 2.62
CA TYR A 83 14.00 10.06 3.02
C TYR A 83 14.93 10.65 4.08
N VAL A 84 14.94 10.06 5.27
CA VAL A 84 15.83 10.45 6.37
C VAL A 84 17.28 10.08 6.06
N SER A 85 17.49 9.06 5.22
CA SER A 85 18.81 8.63 4.76
C SER A 85 19.36 9.42 3.58
N GLY A 86 18.62 10.42 3.09
CA GLY A 86 18.98 11.27 1.94
C GLY A 86 18.78 10.57 0.58
N THR A 87 18.01 11.20 -0.32
CA THR A 87 17.92 10.83 -1.75
C THR A 87 17.34 11.97 -2.57
N ASP A 88 17.66 12.00 -3.86
CA ASP A 88 17.18 12.99 -4.81
C ASP A 88 15.89 12.50 -5.50
N THR A 89 14.72 12.73 -4.91
CA THR A 89 13.45 12.44 -5.57
C THR A 89 12.58 13.67 -5.67
N GLY A 90 11.95 13.87 -6.83
CA GLY A 90 11.06 14.99 -7.08
C GLY A 90 9.76 14.95 -6.26
N TRP A 91 9.03 16.05 -6.29
CA TRP A 91 7.73 16.19 -5.59
C TRP A 91 6.63 15.32 -6.21
N GLY A 92 5.66 14.91 -5.38
CA GLY A 92 4.48 14.20 -5.85
C GLY A 92 4.67 12.71 -6.14
N ASN A 93 5.72 12.10 -5.62
CA ASN A 93 6.01 10.68 -5.86
C ASN A 93 5.15 9.71 -5.05
N ARG A 94 4.31 10.19 -4.14
CA ARG A 94 3.29 9.41 -3.40
C ARG A 94 1.89 9.80 -3.88
N GLN A 95 0.87 9.80 -3.00
CA GLN A 95 -0.48 10.21 -3.38
C GLN A 95 -0.54 11.71 -3.67
N SER A 96 -0.88 12.05 -4.91
CA SER A 96 -0.99 13.45 -5.36
C SER A 96 -2.15 13.55 -6.33
N PHE A 97 -3.21 14.23 -5.93
CA PHE A 97 -4.47 14.27 -6.67
C PHE A 97 -5.28 15.54 -6.42
N ILE A 98 -6.22 15.79 -7.32
CA ILE A 98 -7.36 16.68 -7.14
C ILE A 98 -8.66 15.89 -7.34
N GLY A 99 -9.76 16.32 -6.71
CA GLY A 99 -11.02 15.60 -6.85
C GLY A 99 -12.23 16.37 -6.30
N LEU A 100 -13.38 15.75 -6.44
CA LEU A 100 -14.66 16.21 -5.91
C LEU A 100 -15.22 15.18 -4.93
N LYS A 101 -15.83 15.63 -3.87
CA LYS A 101 -16.50 14.82 -2.85
C LYS A 101 -17.87 15.42 -2.55
N GLY A 102 -18.87 14.56 -2.41
CA GLY A 102 -20.24 14.97 -2.07
C GLY A 102 -21.07 13.78 -1.59
N GLY A 103 -22.38 13.90 -1.57
CA GLY A 103 -23.30 12.81 -1.24
C GLY A 103 -23.18 11.58 -2.14
N PHE A 104 -22.68 11.77 -3.35
CA PHE A 104 -22.38 10.67 -4.30
C PHE A 104 -21.11 9.90 -3.99
N GLY A 105 -20.32 10.27 -2.98
CA GLY A 105 -18.99 9.74 -2.71
C GLY A 105 -17.88 10.69 -3.17
N LYS A 106 -16.80 10.16 -3.76
CA LYS A 106 -15.68 10.99 -4.24
C LYS A 106 -15.10 10.48 -5.55
N VAL A 107 -14.77 11.41 -6.44
CA VAL A 107 -14.01 11.19 -7.67
C VAL A 107 -12.67 11.89 -7.54
N ARG A 108 -11.58 11.20 -7.86
CA ARG A 108 -10.21 11.72 -7.76
C ARG A 108 -9.44 11.41 -9.04
N VAL A 109 -8.58 12.36 -9.44
CA VAL A 109 -7.68 12.24 -10.60
C VAL A 109 -6.28 12.62 -10.16
N GLY A 110 -5.30 11.82 -10.55
CA GLY A 110 -3.88 12.03 -10.22
C GLY A 110 -3.18 10.74 -9.86
N ARG A 111 -2.05 10.84 -9.15
CA ARG A 111 -1.32 9.68 -8.66
C ARG A 111 -1.98 9.15 -7.38
N LEU A 112 -2.69 8.05 -7.51
CA LEU A 112 -3.51 7.47 -6.44
C LEU A 112 -3.00 6.10 -6.03
N ASN A 113 -3.24 5.71 -4.78
CA ASN A 113 -3.10 4.30 -4.40
C ASN A 113 -4.01 3.44 -5.27
N SER A 114 -3.54 2.26 -5.61
CA SER A 114 -4.39 1.23 -6.21
C SER A 114 -5.47 0.79 -5.21
N VAL A 115 -6.58 0.26 -5.71
CA VAL A 115 -7.63 -0.32 -4.85
C VAL A 115 -7.07 -1.51 -4.06
N LEU A 116 -6.14 -2.27 -4.65
CA LEU A 116 -5.46 -3.38 -3.97
C LEU A 116 -4.63 -2.88 -2.76
N LYS A 117 -3.97 -1.74 -2.89
CA LYS A 117 -3.19 -1.12 -1.80
C LYS A 117 -4.04 -0.77 -0.57
N ASP A 118 -5.30 -0.46 -0.76
CA ASP A 118 -6.21 -0.13 0.36
C ASP A 118 -6.53 -1.35 1.24
N THR A 119 -6.29 -2.56 0.75
CA THR A 119 -6.49 -3.81 1.51
C THR A 119 -5.23 -4.28 2.27
N ASP A 120 -4.14 -3.50 2.28
CA ASP A 120 -2.86 -3.88 2.92
C ASP A 120 -2.89 -3.82 4.46
N GLY A 121 -4.02 -3.56 5.09
CA GLY A 121 -4.14 -3.52 6.56
C GLY A 121 -3.70 -4.81 7.27
N PHE A 122 -3.69 -5.95 6.60
CA PHE A 122 -3.16 -7.22 7.13
C PHE A 122 -1.62 -7.23 7.29
N ASN A 123 -0.91 -6.27 6.70
CA ASN A 123 0.55 -6.12 6.79
C ASN A 123 0.91 -4.86 7.61
N PRO A 124 0.96 -4.95 8.95
CA PRO A 124 1.19 -3.79 9.83
C PRO A 124 2.68 -3.45 10.01
N TRP A 125 3.56 -4.09 9.25
CA TRP A 125 4.99 -3.99 9.43
C TRP A 125 5.57 -2.76 8.74
N GLU A 126 6.54 -2.14 9.39
CA GLU A 126 7.27 -0.98 8.90
C GLU A 126 8.76 -1.31 8.88
N GLY A 127 9.29 -1.60 7.72
CA GLY A 127 10.70 -1.91 7.49
C GLY A 127 11.13 -1.49 6.09
N LYS A 128 12.42 -1.22 5.90
CA LYS A 128 13.01 -1.05 4.58
C LYS A 128 13.28 -2.41 3.95
N SER A 129 13.73 -3.36 4.79
CA SER A 129 13.99 -4.72 4.34
C SER A 129 12.72 -5.43 3.90
N TYR A 130 12.80 -6.04 2.73
CA TYR A 130 11.76 -6.89 2.15
C TYR A 130 11.27 -8.01 3.10
N TYR A 131 12.14 -8.43 4.03
CA TYR A 131 11.87 -9.54 4.95
C TYR A 131 11.21 -9.11 6.27
N LEU A 132 11.14 -7.79 6.55
CA LEU A 132 10.44 -7.22 7.71
C LEU A 132 9.00 -6.80 7.40
N GLY A 133 8.44 -7.26 6.32
CA GLY A 133 7.04 -7.06 5.95
C GLY A 133 6.54 -8.26 5.21
N LEU A 134 5.22 -8.41 5.06
CA LEU A 134 4.61 -9.46 4.26
C LEU A 134 4.69 -9.12 2.76
N SER A 135 5.89 -8.76 2.29
CA SER A 135 6.10 -8.22 0.94
C SER A 135 6.09 -9.30 -0.15
N ASN A 136 6.16 -10.58 0.26
CA ASN A 136 6.03 -11.69 -0.68
C ASN A 136 4.58 -11.89 -1.13
N ILE A 137 3.60 -11.67 -0.25
CA ILE A 137 2.21 -11.59 -0.69
C ILE A 137 2.08 -10.32 -1.52
N ALA A 138 2.15 -10.48 -2.82
CA ALA A 138 2.53 -9.45 -3.77
C ALA A 138 1.75 -8.14 -3.60
N GLN A 139 2.45 -7.04 -3.63
CA GLN A 139 1.91 -5.69 -3.71
C GLN A 139 2.19 -5.11 -5.11
N PRO A 140 1.67 -5.72 -6.19
CA PRO A 140 1.91 -5.20 -7.50
C PRO A 140 1.29 -3.81 -7.60
N GLU A 141 2.11 -2.87 -8.04
CA GLU A 141 1.62 -1.57 -8.48
C GLU A 141 0.87 -0.77 -7.41
N GLU A 142 1.59 -0.28 -6.43
CA GLU A 142 1.01 0.44 -5.29
C GLU A 142 0.28 1.74 -5.68
N ARG A 143 0.75 2.46 -6.74
CA ARG A 143 0.23 3.79 -7.11
C ARG A 143 0.30 4.04 -8.59
N HIS A 144 -0.80 4.59 -9.13
CA HIS A 144 -0.94 4.92 -10.55
C HIS A 144 -1.45 6.33 -10.76
N VAL A 145 -1.06 6.95 -11.88
CA VAL A 145 -1.78 8.11 -12.43
C VAL A 145 -3.08 7.58 -13.03
N SER A 146 -4.20 7.96 -12.44
CA SER A 146 -5.48 7.29 -12.66
C SER A 146 -6.66 8.17 -12.32
N VAL A 147 -7.86 7.73 -12.75
CA VAL A 147 -9.14 8.22 -12.26
C VAL A 147 -9.74 7.16 -11.35
N ARG A 148 -10.23 7.59 -10.19
CA ARG A 148 -10.82 6.69 -9.19
C ARG A 148 -12.10 7.28 -8.62
N TYR A 149 -13.12 6.43 -8.54
CA TYR A 149 -14.34 6.69 -7.79
C TYR A 149 -14.40 5.80 -6.54
N ASP A 150 -14.81 6.39 -5.43
CA ASP A 150 -15.13 5.67 -4.18
C ASP A 150 -16.56 6.05 -3.77
N SER A 151 -17.42 5.03 -3.55
CA SER A 151 -18.81 5.23 -3.14
C SER A 151 -18.90 5.83 -1.72
N PRO A 152 -20.05 6.40 -1.36
CA PRO A 152 -20.41 6.57 0.04
C PRO A 152 -20.45 5.20 0.75
N GLU A 153 -20.35 5.23 2.06
CA GLU A 153 -20.64 4.06 2.89
C GLU A 153 -22.15 3.98 3.14
N PHE A 154 -22.70 2.79 2.94
CA PHE A 154 -24.09 2.48 3.25
C PHE A 154 -24.18 1.16 4.02
N ALA A 155 -24.74 1.20 5.22
CA ALA A 155 -24.89 0.03 6.12
C ALA A 155 -23.58 -0.78 6.30
N GLY A 156 -22.42 -0.08 6.38
CA GLY A 156 -21.10 -0.67 6.50
C GLY A 156 -20.45 -1.07 5.16
N PHE A 157 -21.16 -0.98 4.03
CA PHE A 157 -20.64 -1.31 2.70
C PHE A 157 -20.12 -0.07 1.97
N SER A 158 -18.99 -0.20 1.30
CA SER A 158 -18.48 0.78 0.34
C SER A 158 -17.74 0.10 -0.79
N GLY A 159 -17.68 0.75 -1.95
CA GLY A 159 -17.02 0.23 -3.16
C GLY A 159 -16.08 1.24 -3.80
N SER A 160 -15.14 0.74 -4.59
CA SER A 160 -14.19 1.57 -5.34
C SER A 160 -13.97 1.00 -6.73
N VAL A 161 -13.86 1.88 -7.73
CA VAL A 161 -13.41 1.54 -9.08
C VAL A 161 -12.33 2.53 -9.51
N GLN A 162 -11.34 2.03 -10.25
CA GLN A 162 -10.20 2.84 -10.70
C GLN A 162 -9.77 2.41 -12.09
N TYR A 163 -9.48 3.40 -12.93
CA TYR A 163 -8.97 3.20 -14.30
C TYR A 163 -7.61 3.88 -14.46
N VAL A 164 -6.67 3.14 -14.97
CA VAL A 164 -5.31 3.60 -15.31
C VAL A 164 -5.18 3.61 -16.83
N PRO A 165 -5.14 4.78 -17.48
CA PRO A 165 -4.97 4.88 -18.94
C PRO A 165 -3.59 4.40 -19.39
N ASN A 166 -3.52 3.85 -20.60
CA ASN A 166 -2.27 3.37 -21.19
C ASN A 166 -1.28 4.47 -21.58
N ASP A 167 -1.77 5.67 -21.84
CA ASP A 167 -0.98 6.78 -22.39
C ASP A 167 -0.38 7.70 -21.31
N ASN A 168 -0.44 7.29 -20.06
CA ASN A 168 0.13 8.06 -18.97
C ASN A 168 1.61 8.37 -19.20
N SER A 169 1.91 9.64 -19.51
CA SER A 169 3.26 10.16 -19.73
C SER A 169 4.02 9.50 -20.89
N GLY A 170 3.33 8.89 -21.86
CA GLY A 170 3.93 8.28 -23.05
C GLY A 170 4.88 7.10 -22.77
N LYS A 171 4.85 6.53 -21.55
CA LYS A 171 5.84 5.55 -21.10
C LYS A 171 5.27 4.17 -20.78
N ASN A 172 3.96 4.06 -20.52
CA ASN A 172 3.35 2.80 -20.14
C ASN A 172 2.28 2.41 -21.17
N HIS A 173 2.62 1.50 -22.04
CA HIS A 173 1.68 0.92 -23.02
C HIS A 173 0.71 -0.09 -22.39
N SER A 174 0.39 0.09 -21.11
CA SER A 174 -0.48 -0.82 -20.36
C SER A 174 -1.63 -0.04 -19.73
N GLU A 175 -2.82 -0.57 -19.85
CA GLU A 175 -4.01 -0.09 -19.15
C GLU A 175 -4.35 -1.04 -18.00
N SER A 176 -4.95 -0.52 -16.94
CA SER A 176 -5.46 -1.37 -15.88
C SER A 176 -6.78 -0.88 -15.30
N TYR A 177 -7.59 -1.84 -14.87
CA TYR A 177 -8.89 -1.66 -14.25
C TYR A 177 -8.83 -2.27 -12.85
N HIS A 178 -9.26 -1.52 -11.85
CA HIS A 178 -9.29 -1.99 -10.48
C HIS A 178 -10.69 -1.85 -9.92
N ALA A 179 -11.09 -2.80 -9.09
CA ALA A 179 -12.35 -2.76 -8.37
C ALA A 179 -12.18 -3.36 -6.97
N GLY A 180 -12.97 -2.87 -6.04
CA GLY A 180 -12.97 -3.41 -4.68
C GLY A 180 -14.22 -3.03 -3.92
N PHE A 181 -14.45 -3.76 -2.84
CA PHE A 181 -15.47 -3.41 -1.87
C PHE A 181 -14.95 -3.62 -0.44
N ASN A 182 -15.57 -2.93 0.49
CA ASN A 182 -15.32 -3.06 1.92
C ASN A 182 -16.65 -3.22 2.65
N TYR A 183 -16.64 -4.08 3.65
CA TYR A 183 -17.71 -4.19 4.63
C TYR A 183 -17.12 -4.10 6.03
N LYS A 184 -17.74 -3.31 6.90
CA LYS A 184 -17.36 -3.21 8.33
C LYS A 184 -18.60 -3.19 9.19
N ASN A 185 -18.63 -4.02 10.23
CA ASN A 185 -19.69 -4.01 11.23
C ASN A 185 -19.18 -4.60 12.55
N SER A 186 -19.39 -3.88 13.67
CA SER A 186 -19.09 -4.36 15.03
C SER A 186 -17.69 -4.94 15.21
N GLY A 187 -16.69 -4.30 14.60
CA GLY A 187 -15.29 -4.76 14.63
C GLY A 187 -14.93 -5.77 13.55
N PHE A 188 -15.87 -6.49 12.97
CA PHE A 188 -15.62 -7.37 11.83
C PHE A 188 -15.46 -6.55 10.54
N PHE A 189 -14.55 -6.98 9.69
CA PHE A 189 -14.40 -6.41 8.37
C PHE A 189 -14.12 -7.47 7.31
N VAL A 190 -14.57 -7.18 6.10
CA VAL A 190 -14.25 -7.95 4.89
C VAL A 190 -13.91 -6.95 3.79
N GLN A 191 -12.81 -7.18 3.10
CA GLN A 191 -12.32 -6.33 2.01
C GLN A 191 -11.97 -7.22 0.83
N TYR A 192 -12.42 -6.83 -0.35
CA TYR A 192 -11.99 -7.43 -1.60
C TYR A 192 -11.38 -6.36 -2.49
N ALA A 193 -10.31 -6.71 -3.16
CA ALA A 193 -9.75 -5.91 -4.24
C ALA A 193 -9.21 -6.79 -5.35
N GLY A 194 -9.48 -6.37 -6.58
CA GLY A 194 -8.95 -7.00 -7.77
C GLY A 194 -8.47 -5.95 -8.76
N PHE A 195 -7.49 -6.33 -9.56
CA PHE A 195 -7.13 -5.58 -10.74
C PHE A 195 -6.84 -6.51 -11.92
N TYR A 196 -7.04 -5.95 -13.10
CA TYR A 196 -6.69 -6.54 -14.37
C TYR A 196 -5.87 -5.53 -15.17
N LYS A 197 -4.66 -5.92 -15.60
CA LYS A 197 -3.77 -5.13 -16.43
C LYS A 197 -3.53 -5.84 -17.74
N ARG A 198 -3.55 -5.08 -18.82
CA ARG A 198 -3.26 -5.53 -20.16
C ARG A 198 -2.22 -4.63 -20.81
N HIS A 199 -1.24 -5.21 -21.45
CA HIS A 199 -0.31 -4.49 -22.30
C HIS A 199 -0.89 -4.37 -23.72
N ASN A 200 -0.86 -3.17 -24.31
CA ASN A 200 -1.60 -2.93 -25.57
C ASN A 200 -0.89 -3.46 -26.82
N TYR A 201 0.42 -3.64 -26.76
CA TYR A 201 1.24 -4.10 -27.89
C TYR A 201 1.73 -5.54 -27.75
N THR A 202 1.42 -6.21 -26.67
CA THR A 202 1.81 -7.58 -26.38
C THR A 202 0.60 -8.37 -25.87
N THR A 203 0.72 -9.68 -25.76
CA THR A 203 -0.31 -10.52 -25.14
C THR A 203 -0.17 -10.62 -23.61
N GLU A 204 0.66 -9.77 -23.03
CA GLU A 204 0.88 -9.74 -21.58
C GLU A 204 -0.37 -9.33 -20.83
N LYS A 205 -0.69 -10.10 -19.81
CA LYS A 205 -1.80 -9.86 -18.90
C LYS A 205 -1.33 -10.10 -17.48
N HIS A 206 -1.85 -9.31 -16.54
CA HIS A 206 -1.62 -9.52 -15.14
C HIS A 206 -2.91 -9.23 -14.36
N GLN A 207 -3.31 -10.17 -13.55
CA GLN A 207 -4.48 -10.02 -12.69
C GLN A 207 -4.15 -10.47 -11.28
N VAL A 208 -4.74 -9.79 -10.31
CA VAL A 208 -4.63 -10.13 -8.90
C VAL A 208 -6.00 -9.97 -8.26
N HIS A 209 -6.36 -10.92 -7.41
CA HIS A 209 -7.55 -10.89 -6.59
C HIS A 209 -7.14 -11.13 -5.15
N ARG A 210 -7.55 -10.25 -4.25
CA ARG A 210 -7.28 -10.37 -2.82
C ARG A 210 -8.57 -10.23 -2.02
N LEU A 211 -8.74 -11.15 -1.10
CA LEU A 211 -9.79 -11.10 -0.07
C LEU A 211 -9.11 -11.02 1.29
N VAL A 212 -9.53 -10.06 2.11
CA VAL A 212 -9.07 -9.91 3.49
C VAL A 212 -10.27 -9.93 4.40
N GLY A 213 -10.27 -10.76 5.43
CA GLY A 213 -11.27 -10.77 6.48
C GLY A 213 -10.61 -10.66 7.85
N GLY A 214 -11.30 -10.07 8.80
CA GLY A 214 -10.72 -9.93 10.13
C GLY A 214 -11.62 -9.26 11.14
N TYR A 215 -11.01 -9.01 12.29
CA TYR A 215 -11.61 -8.34 13.44
C TYR A 215 -10.65 -7.24 13.93
N ASP A 216 -11.15 -6.03 14.09
CA ASP A 216 -10.42 -4.85 14.56
C ASP A 216 -11.30 -4.06 15.51
N HIS A 217 -11.21 -4.37 16.79
CA HIS A 217 -11.99 -3.72 17.83
C HIS A 217 -11.25 -3.76 19.17
N ASP A 218 -11.37 -2.66 19.92
CA ASP A 218 -10.72 -2.47 21.22
C ASP A 218 -9.20 -2.68 21.14
N ALA A 219 -8.71 -3.74 21.81
CA ALA A 219 -7.30 -4.06 21.88
C ALA A 219 -6.87 -5.12 20.87
N LEU A 220 -7.81 -5.85 20.27
CA LEU A 220 -7.52 -6.99 19.39
C LEU A 220 -7.62 -6.60 17.92
N TYR A 221 -6.56 -6.91 17.18
CA TYR A 221 -6.55 -6.98 15.72
C TYR A 221 -6.22 -8.41 15.29
N ALA A 222 -7.02 -8.99 14.43
CA ALA A 222 -6.75 -10.28 13.79
C ALA A 222 -7.23 -10.26 12.35
N SER A 223 -6.44 -10.76 11.40
CA SER A 223 -6.82 -10.79 9.99
C SER A 223 -6.24 -11.99 9.26
N VAL A 224 -6.94 -12.40 8.22
CA VAL A 224 -6.50 -13.36 7.20
C VAL A 224 -6.68 -12.73 5.84
N ALA A 225 -5.64 -12.79 5.01
CA ALA A 225 -5.65 -12.38 3.62
C ALA A 225 -5.40 -13.61 2.73
N VAL A 226 -6.17 -13.74 1.65
CA VAL A 226 -5.94 -14.72 0.58
C VAL A 226 -5.77 -13.94 -0.71
N GLN A 227 -4.72 -14.22 -1.45
CA GLN A 227 -4.44 -13.60 -2.74
C GLN A 227 -4.19 -14.66 -3.80
N GLN A 228 -4.78 -14.43 -4.97
CA GLN A 228 -4.47 -15.15 -6.20
C GLN A 228 -3.89 -14.15 -7.18
N GLN A 229 -2.72 -14.44 -7.71
CA GLN A 229 -2.13 -13.70 -8.82
C GLN A 229 -1.93 -14.60 -10.03
N ASP A 230 -2.05 -14.00 -11.21
CA ASP A 230 -1.86 -14.64 -12.49
C ASP A 230 -1.24 -13.63 -13.46
N ALA A 231 -0.08 -13.97 -14.02
CA ALA A 231 0.61 -13.12 -14.97
C ALA A 231 1.06 -13.94 -16.17
N LYS A 232 0.63 -13.54 -17.36
CA LYS A 232 1.15 -14.02 -18.64
C LYS A 232 2.18 -13.01 -19.16
N LEU A 233 3.42 -13.47 -19.34
CA LEU A 233 4.54 -12.69 -19.83
C LEU A 233 4.97 -13.20 -21.21
N THR A 234 5.29 -12.29 -22.13
CA THR A 234 5.57 -12.64 -23.55
C THR A 234 6.96 -12.23 -24.03
N TRP A 235 7.77 -11.64 -23.17
CA TRP A 235 9.07 -11.04 -23.54
C TRP A 235 10.19 -12.03 -23.94
N ARG A 236 9.89 -13.32 -24.06
CA ARG A 236 10.87 -14.38 -24.39
C ARG A 236 10.40 -15.43 -25.39
N ASN A 237 9.58 -15.12 -26.37
CA ASN A 237 9.05 -16.11 -27.31
C ASN A 237 8.39 -17.36 -26.67
N ASP A 238 8.18 -17.32 -25.38
CA ASP A 238 7.62 -18.37 -24.56
C ASP A 238 6.38 -17.82 -23.85
N ASN A 239 5.27 -18.53 -23.97
CA ASN A 239 4.02 -18.19 -23.32
C ASN A 239 4.10 -18.49 -21.80
N SER A 240 5.09 -17.92 -21.13
CA SER A 240 5.29 -18.19 -19.72
C SER A 240 4.12 -17.67 -18.90
N HIS A 241 3.63 -18.54 -18.07
CA HIS A 241 2.52 -18.29 -17.18
C HIS A 241 3.05 -18.37 -15.74
N ASN A 242 2.89 -17.31 -14.97
CA ASN A 242 3.22 -17.27 -13.57
C ASN A 242 1.95 -17.08 -12.75
N SER A 243 1.57 -18.09 -12.00
CA SER A 243 0.42 -18.00 -11.08
C SER A 243 0.82 -18.46 -9.70
N GLN A 244 0.26 -17.81 -8.68
CA GLN A 244 0.49 -18.19 -7.30
C GLN A 244 -0.71 -17.85 -6.43
N THR A 245 -1.05 -18.75 -5.51
CA THR A 245 -1.97 -18.50 -4.40
C THR A 245 -1.16 -18.25 -3.14
N GLU A 246 -1.56 -17.26 -2.38
CA GLU A 246 -0.86 -16.82 -1.17
C GLU A 246 -1.86 -16.60 -0.05
N VAL A 247 -1.46 -16.92 1.17
CA VAL A 247 -2.24 -16.68 2.39
C VAL A 247 -1.37 -15.97 3.41
N ALA A 248 -1.92 -14.96 4.07
CA ALA A 248 -1.24 -14.30 5.18
C ALA A 248 -2.21 -14.13 6.36
N THR A 249 -1.69 -14.22 7.56
CA THR A 249 -2.43 -13.94 8.80
C THR A 249 -1.63 -13.00 9.68
N THR A 250 -2.33 -12.13 10.40
CA THR A 250 -1.73 -11.21 11.38
C THR A 250 -2.60 -11.15 12.62
N VAL A 251 -1.97 -11.20 13.77
CA VAL A 251 -2.59 -10.97 15.07
C VAL A 251 -1.78 -9.92 15.83
N ALA A 252 -2.46 -8.96 16.42
CA ALA A 252 -1.88 -7.96 17.31
C ALA A 252 -2.82 -7.72 18.50
N TYR A 253 -2.25 -7.44 19.65
CA TYR A 253 -3.04 -7.10 20.84
C TYR A 253 -2.39 -5.96 21.60
N ARG A 254 -3.18 -4.96 22.00
CA ARG A 254 -2.69 -3.78 22.71
C ARG A 254 -2.77 -3.97 24.22
N PHE A 255 -1.63 -3.93 24.87
CA PHE A 255 -1.47 -3.92 26.32
C PHE A 255 -1.00 -2.52 26.76
N GLY A 256 -1.91 -1.63 27.05
CA GLY A 256 -1.55 -0.23 27.36
C GLY A 256 -0.79 0.44 26.22
N ASN A 257 0.48 0.75 26.45
CA ASN A 257 1.34 1.39 25.44
C ASN A 257 2.12 0.39 24.57
N VAL A 258 2.01 -0.92 24.83
CA VAL A 258 2.72 -1.95 24.05
C VAL A 258 1.74 -2.70 23.17
N THR A 259 2.08 -2.86 21.90
CA THR A 259 1.30 -3.65 20.95
C THR A 259 2.19 -4.73 20.31
N PRO A 260 2.32 -5.91 20.94
CA PRO A 260 2.94 -7.07 20.30
C PRO A 260 2.10 -7.51 19.09
N ARG A 261 2.80 -8.05 18.09
CA ARG A 261 2.19 -8.56 16.87
C ARG A 261 3.00 -9.68 16.25
N VAL A 262 2.30 -10.56 15.56
CA VAL A 262 2.87 -11.66 14.80
C VAL A 262 2.13 -11.79 13.48
N SER A 263 2.89 -12.09 12.43
CA SER A 263 2.33 -12.42 11.11
C SER A 263 3.00 -13.66 10.55
N TYR A 264 2.21 -14.43 9.81
CA TYR A 264 2.67 -15.55 9.01
C TYR A 264 2.13 -15.42 7.59
N ALA A 265 2.95 -15.74 6.60
CA ALA A 265 2.51 -15.84 5.22
C ALA A 265 3.07 -17.10 4.56
N HIS A 266 2.26 -17.70 3.70
CA HIS A 266 2.60 -18.87 2.91
C HIS A 266 2.21 -18.65 1.45
N GLY A 267 3.17 -18.91 0.55
CA GLY A 267 2.92 -19.00 -0.89
C GLY A 267 2.89 -20.45 -1.32
N PHE A 268 1.75 -20.88 -1.87
CA PHE A 268 1.61 -22.24 -2.42
C PHE A 268 2.37 -22.35 -3.75
N LYS A 269 2.78 -23.58 -4.07
CA LYS A 269 3.39 -23.83 -5.37
C LYS A 269 2.42 -23.43 -6.48
N GLY A 270 2.87 -22.59 -7.38
CA GLY A 270 2.14 -22.13 -8.54
C GLY A 270 2.90 -22.47 -9.83
N SER A 271 2.33 -22.07 -10.96
CA SER A 271 3.05 -22.11 -12.22
C SER A 271 4.18 -21.08 -12.19
N VAL A 272 5.38 -21.48 -12.53
CA VAL A 272 6.54 -20.58 -12.66
C VAL A 272 7.11 -20.72 -14.06
N TYR A 273 7.73 -19.67 -14.51
CA TYR A 273 8.44 -19.59 -15.78
C TYR A 273 9.47 -20.71 -15.98
N ASP A 274 10.15 -21.10 -14.91
CA ASP A 274 11.14 -22.17 -14.88
C ASP A 274 10.56 -23.35 -14.08
N ALA A 275 10.26 -24.44 -14.76
CA ALA A 275 9.61 -25.61 -14.17
C ALA A 275 10.43 -26.24 -13.01
N ASP A 276 11.72 -25.95 -12.94
CA ASP A 276 12.62 -26.46 -11.91
C ASP A 276 12.61 -25.61 -10.63
N ASN A 277 12.04 -24.39 -10.67
CA ASN A 277 11.98 -23.50 -9.53
C ASN A 277 10.69 -23.68 -8.71
N ASP A 278 10.84 -24.08 -7.47
CA ASP A 278 9.76 -24.08 -6.47
C ASP A 278 9.58 -22.67 -5.92
N ASN A 279 8.46 -22.02 -6.25
CA ASN A 279 8.12 -20.66 -5.78
C ASN A 279 7.38 -20.66 -4.44
N THR A 280 7.26 -21.78 -3.77
CA THR A 280 6.70 -21.82 -2.42
C THR A 280 7.53 -20.97 -1.47
N TYR A 281 6.86 -20.34 -0.54
CA TYR A 281 7.55 -19.65 0.55
C TYR A 281 6.79 -19.74 1.87
N ASP A 282 7.55 -19.62 2.95
CA ASP A 282 7.07 -19.41 4.31
C ASP A 282 7.75 -18.18 4.89
N GLN A 283 6.96 -17.30 5.51
CA GLN A 283 7.47 -16.09 6.14
C GLN A 283 6.82 -15.90 7.51
N VAL A 284 7.64 -15.60 8.51
CA VAL A 284 7.20 -15.20 9.85
C VAL A 284 7.79 -13.84 10.17
N VAL A 285 6.97 -12.94 10.70
CA VAL A 285 7.43 -11.67 11.24
C VAL A 285 6.83 -11.49 12.64
N VAL A 286 7.67 -11.18 13.60
CA VAL A 286 7.29 -10.92 15.00
C VAL A 286 7.83 -9.58 15.45
N GLY A 287 7.14 -8.91 16.36
CA GLY A 287 7.63 -7.64 16.90
C GLY A 287 6.64 -6.97 17.81
N ALA A 288 6.96 -5.74 18.19
CA ALA A 288 6.11 -4.91 19.01
C ALA A 288 6.30 -3.43 18.69
N GLU A 289 5.25 -2.67 18.96
CA GLU A 289 5.26 -1.22 18.97
C GLU A 289 5.08 -0.75 20.41
N TYR A 290 5.87 0.25 20.81
CA TYR A 290 5.74 0.95 22.09
C TYR A 290 5.40 2.41 21.85
N ASP A 291 4.24 2.85 22.29
CA ASP A 291 3.74 4.22 22.15
C ASP A 291 4.25 5.09 23.32
N PHE A 292 5.23 5.97 23.07
CA PHE A 292 5.61 7.03 24.03
C PHE A 292 4.52 8.09 24.13
N SER A 293 3.81 8.33 23.03
CA SER A 293 2.70 9.29 22.94
C SER A 293 1.81 8.93 21.76
N LYS A 294 0.70 9.66 21.57
CA LYS A 294 -0.18 9.51 20.37
C LYS A 294 0.56 9.71 19.03
N ARG A 295 1.73 10.33 19.05
CA ARG A 295 2.49 10.70 17.84
C ARG A 295 3.84 9.98 17.72
N THR A 296 4.40 9.49 18.81
CA THR A 296 5.76 8.94 18.83
C THR A 296 5.76 7.52 19.34
N SER A 297 6.32 6.60 18.54
CA SER A 297 6.42 5.18 18.88
C SER A 297 7.82 4.64 18.58
N ALA A 298 8.28 3.69 19.39
CA ALA A 298 9.39 2.81 19.05
C ALA A 298 8.85 1.53 18.42
N LEU A 299 9.61 0.99 17.49
CA LEU A 299 9.32 -0.22 16.73
C LEU A 299 10.44 -1.22 16.92
N VAL A 300 10.11 -2.48 17.14
CA VAL A 300 11.04 -3.59 17.11
C VAL A 300 10.42 -4.74 16.31
N SER A 301 11.18 -5.33 15.39
CA SER A 301 10.70 -6.45 14.58
C SER A 301 11.83 -7.40 14.21
N ALA A 302 11.46 -8.67 14.02
CA ALA A 302 12.32 -9.70 13.47
C ALA A 302 11.54 -10.51 12.44
N GLY A 303 12.18 -10.83 11.33
CA GLY A 303 11.60 -11.56 10.22
C GLY A 303 12.45 -12.76 9.84
N TRP A 304 11.78 -13.81 9.41
CA TRP A 304 12.36 -14.98 8.78
C TRP A 304 11.57 -15.32 7.53
N LEU A 305 12.29 -15.61 6.46
CA LEU A 305 11.73 -16.05 5.18
C LEU A 305 12.49 -17.27 4.68
N GLN A 306 11.79 -18.28 4.22
CA GLN A 306 12.31 -19.32 3.35
C GLN A 306 11.54 -19.34 2.04
N ARG A 307 12.23 -19.37 0.92
CA ARG A 307 11.66 -19.55 -0.41
C ARG A 307 12.30 -20.76 -1.07
N GLY A 308 11.52 -21.59 -1.78
CA GLY A 308 11.96 -22.86 -2.33
C GLY A 308 12.09 -23.95 -1.27
N LYS A 309 12.39 -25.18 -1.72
CA LYS A 309 12.47 -26.40 -0.89
C LYS A 309 13.70 -27.23 -1.21
N GLY A 310 14.03 -28.16 -0.28
CA GLY A 310 15.11 -29.11 -0.48
C GLY A 310 16.48 -28.45 -0.60
N THR A 311 17.19 -28.80 -1.66
CA THR A 311 18.55 -28.31 -1.97
C THR A 311 18.56 -26.97 -2.71
N GLU A 312 17.42 -26.54 -3.28
CA GLU A 312 17.25 -25.27 -3.98
C GLU A 312 16.36 -24.37 -3.12
N LYS A 313 16.96 -23.64 -2.18
CA LYS A 313 16.22 -22.77 -1.28
C LYS A 313 16.99 -21.51 -0.92
N PHE A 314 16.25 -20.46 -0.66
CA PHE A 314 16.76 -19.20 -0.12
C PHE A 314 16.19 -18.99 1.28
N VAL A 315 17.05 -18.67 2.24
CA VAL A 315 16.66 -18.36 3.63
C VAL A 315 17.20 -17.01 4.01
N ALA A 316 16.34 -16.13 4.54
CA ALA A 316 16.73 -14.82 5.06
C ALA A 316 16.23 -14.62 6.48
N THR A 317 17.03 -13.93 7.27
CA THR A 317 16.68 -13.45 8.61
C THR A 317 17.01 -11.98 8.70
N VAL A 318 16.17 -11.22 9.40
CA VAL A 318 16.36 -9.80 9.58
C VAL A 318 15.85 -9.36 10.95
N GLY A 319 16.49 -8.40 11.55
CA GLY A 319 16.04 -7.72 12.76
C GLY A 319 16.11 -6.22 12.57
N GLY A 320 15.19 -5.49 13.16
CA GLY A 320 15.16 -4.03 13.05
C GLY A 320 14.60 -3.38 14.30
N VAL A 321 15.12 -2.19 14.60
CA VAL A 321 14.58 -1.26 15.59
C VAL A 321 14.45 0.11 14.98
N GLY A 322 13.42 0.86 15.35
CA GLY A 322 13.19 2.17 14.76
C GLY A 322 12.34 3.07 15.63
N LEU A 323 12.30 4.34 15.23
CA LEU A 323 11.43 5.36 15.80
C LEU A 323 10.50 5.90 14.71
N ARG A 324 9.27 6.20 15.09
CA ARG A 324 8.26 6.84 14.27
C ARG A 324 7.72 8.06 14.98
N HIS A 325 7.65 9.20 14.28
CA HIS A 325 6.98 10.41 14.75
C HIS A 325 6.00 10.92 13.68
N LYS A 326 4.74 11.17 14.09
CA LYS A 326 3.67 11.74 13.25
C LYS A 326 3.45 13.20 13.64
N PHE A 327 3.22 14.10 12.67
CA PHE A 327 2.90 15.53 12.88
C PHE A 327 1.81 16.02 11.94
#